data_5408e48279719072b4f989b9b89a1578
#
_entry.id   5408e48279719072b4f989b9b89a1578
#
_cell.length_a   1.000
_cell.length_b   1.000
_cell.length_c   1.000
_cell.angle_alpha   90.00
_cell.angle_beta   90.00
_cell.angle_gamma   90.00
#
_symmetry.space_group_name_H-M   'P 1'
#
loop_
_entity.id
_entity.type
_entity.pdbx_description
1 polymer ?
#
loop_
_entity_poly.entity_id
_entity_poly.type
_entity_poly.pdbx_seq_one_letter_code
_entity_poly.pdbx_strand_id
1 'polypeptide(L)'
;MHIPRKTTAIIGSGGKSTLLRALAEELATEGAANAEFVAAENATGKPQVGTSSNEDCPTEEAAGDKPSVGGGEPSTRRPAAKENAIAEAARRAHVIVATSTKMFVPDWCPVLLDPTMDEVRLALSTHPIVCVGRIHRPTGKLDAPRMAFSELEAAADYLLVEADGAKMLPLKAHAEHEPMIPECAKRTVCVVGIDGVGSPISQACHRAERFAQLADASTADAVTPEMVARVFEAEGLHDMVLINKVESDNDRRAAERIAALCTTPVVAGSLWRKEFRCLR
;
A
#
# COMPACT_ATOMS: atom_id res chain seq x y z
N MET A 1 8.92 0.17 5.16
CA MET A 1 8.06 1.40 5.09
C MET A 1 6.71 1.03 5.67
N HIS A 2 6.25 1.72 6.71
CA HIS A 2 4.93 1.42 7.28
C HIS A 2 3.83 2.18 6.52
N ILE A 3 2.90 1.44 5.91
CA ILE A 3 1.71 1.99 5.24
C ILE A 3 0.51 1.75 6.16
N PRO A 4 -0.18 2.81 6.62
CA PRO A 4 -1.36 2.62 7.47
C PRO A 4 -2.50 1.97 6.67
N ARG A 5 -3.31 1.17 7.34
CA ARG A 5 -4.62 0.79 6.78
C ARG A 5 -5.39 2.07 6.51
N LYS A 6 -5.98 2.23 5.35
CA LYS A 6 -6.70 3.39 4.82
C LYS A 6 -6.03 3.91 3.54
N THR A 7 -6.27 5.17 3.20
CA THR A 7 -5.81 5.77 1.94
C THR A 7 -4.38 6.29 2.03
N THR A 8 -3.53 5.83 1.10
CA THR A 8 -2.19 6.38 0.87
C THR A 8 -2.11 6.97 -0.53
N ALA A 9 -1.76 8.25 -0.62
CA ALA A 9 -1.48 8.93 -1.87
C ALA A 9 -0.01 8.74 -2.28
N ILE A 10 0.24 8.50 -3.56
CA ILE A 10 1.58 8.36 -4.14
C ILE A 10 1.77 9.49 -5.16
N ILE A 11 2.74 10.36 -4.89
CA ILE A 11 3.08 11.52 -5.70
C ILE A 11 4.53 11.48 -6.19
N GLY A 12 4.94 12.46 -6.97
CA GLY A 12 6.32 12.62 -7.42
C GLY A 12 6.60 11.92 -8.75
N SER A 13 7.80 11.35 -8.90
CA SER A 13 8.34 10.88 -10.18
C SER A 13 9.31 9.71 -9.98
N GLY A 14 9.73 9.06 -11.08
CA GLY A 14 10.80 8.05 -10.99
C GLY A 14 10.39 6.68 -10.45
N GLY A 15 9.08 6.31 -10.52
CA GLY A 15 8.68 4.94 -10.16
C GLY A 15 7.36 4.78 -9.41
N LYS A 16 6.43 5.77 -9.46
CA LYS A 16 5.14 5.70 -8.77
C LYS A 16 4.33 4.42 -9.07
N SER A 17 4.08 4.12 -10.34
CA SER A 17 3.28 2.94 -10.71
C SER A 17 3.96 1.63 -10.31
N THR A 18 5.30 1.59 -10.29
CA THR A 18 6.08 0.45 -9.78
C THR A 18 5.93 0.32 -8.27
N LEU A 19 6.00 1.44 -7.53
CA LEU A 19 5.75 1.45 -6.08
C LEU A 19 4.33 1.03 -5.76
N LEU A 20 3.35 1.56 -6.50
CA LEU A 20 1.94 1.24 -6.34
C LEU A 20 1.70 -0.27 -6.43
N ARG A 21 2.28 -0.91 -7.46
CA ARG A 21 2.23 -2.37 -7.62
C ARG A 21 2.92 -3.10 -6.48
N ALA A 22 4.15 -2.73 -6.15
CA ALA A 22 4.94 -3.38 -5.10
C ALA A 22 4.22 -3.32 -3.74
N LEU A 23 3.66 -2.15 -3.38
CA LEU A 23 2.89 -1.99 -2.16
C LEU A 23 1.59 -2.81 -2.18
N ALA A 24 0.86 -2.83 -3.29
CA ALA A 24 -0.38 -3.59 -3.39
C ALA A 24 -0.12 -5.09 -3.21
N GLU A 25 0.93 -5.63 -3.85
CA GLU A 25 1.33 -7.03 -3.73
C GLU A 25 1.78 -7.38 -2.29
N GLU A 26 2.59 -6.53 -1.65
CA GLU A 26 3.08 -6.72 -0.28
C GLU A 26 1.95 -6.65 0.75
N LEU A 27 1.12 -5.61 0.69
CA LEU A 27 0.02 -5.41 1.64
C LEU A 27 -1.04 -6.52 1.56
N ALA A 28 -1.33 -7.02 0.35
CA ALA A 28 -2.25 -8.14 0.17
C ALA A 28 -1.71 -9.45 0.77
N THR A 29 -0.38 -9.64 0.82
CA THR A 29 0.27 -10.82 1.42
C THR A 29 0.47 -10.69 2.92
N GLU A 30 0.80 -9.50 3.45
CA GLU A 30 0.95 -9.28 4.90
C GLU A 30 -0.35 -9.53 5.68
N GLY A 31 -1.50 -9.27 5.08
CA GLY A 31 -2.80 -9.63 5.65
C GLY A 31 -2.91 -11.13 5.94
N ALA A 32 -2.33 -11.98 5.10
CA ALA A 32 -2.29 -13.44 5.30
C ALA A 32 -1.34 -13.84 6.45
N ALA A 33 -0.14 -13.26 6.52
CA ALA A 33 0.84 -13.58 7.56
C ALA A 33 0.38 -13.18 8.97
N ASN A 34 -0.23 -12.00 9.12
CA ASN A 34 -0.79 -11.56 10.40
C ASN A 34 -1.97 -12.44 10.86
N ALA A 35 -2.74 -12.98 9.94
CA ALA A 35 -3.86 -13.86 10.27
C ALA A 35 -3.41 -15.26 10.68
N GLU A 36 -2.31 -15.78 10.12
CA GLU A 36 -1.69 -17.04 10.57
C GLU A 36 -1.15 -16.93 11.99
N PHE A 37 -0.54 -15.79 12.36
CA PHE A 37 -0.06 -15.54 13.72
C PHE A 37 -1.20 -15.52 14.75
N VAL A 38 -2.29 -14.80 14.46
CA VAL A 38 -3.48 -14.74 15.34
C VAL A 38 -4.18 -16.09 15.45
N ALA A 39 -4.21 -16.89 14.36
CA ALA A 39 -4.79 -18.23 14.39
C ALA A 39 -3.94 -19.21 15.21
N ALA A 40 -2.60 -19.09 15.17
CA ALA A 40 -1.68 -19.89 15.97
C ALA A 40 -1.80 -19.56 17.47
N GLU A 41 -1.95 -18.29 17.84
CA GLU A 41 -2.17 -17.89 19.25
C GLU A 41 -3.50 -18.42 19.79
N ASN A 42 -4.57 -18.42 18.99
CA ASN A 42 -5.88 -18.96 19.40
C ASN A 42 -5.91 -20.49 19.43
N ALA A 43 -5.05 -21.17 18.66
CA ALA A 43 -4.92 -22.64 18.68
C ALA A 43 -4.09 -23.16 19.85
N THR A 44 -3.20 -22.35 20.42
CA THR A 44 -2.41 -22.65 21.63
C THR A 44 -3.11 -22.17 22.91
N GLY A 45 -4.41 -22.42 23.05
CA GLY A 45 -5.19 -22.05 24.23
C GLY A 45 -4.48 -22.46 25.52
N LYS A 46 -3.85 -21.52 26.21
CA LYS A 46 -3.38 -21.70 27.58
C LYS A 46 -4.62 -21.87 28.46
N PRO A 47 -4.68 -22.90 29.31
CA PRO A 47 -5.76 -23.01 30.29
C PRO A 47 -5.67 -21.82 31.25
N GLN A 48 -6.75 -21.09 31.39
CA GLN A 48 -6.87 -20.07 32.43
C GLN A 48 -6.80 -20.78 33.79
N VAL A 49 -5.80 -20.46 34.57
CA VAL A 49 -5.70 -20.86 35.99
C VAL A 49 -6.77 -20.07 36.74
N GLY A 50 -7.87 -20.72 37.01
CA GLY A 50 -8.86 -20.22 37.92
C GLY A 50 -8.34 -20.35 39.37
N THR A 51 -8.21 -19.23 40.05
CA THR A 51 -8.03 -19.20 41.49
C THR A 51 -9.32 -19.63 42.16
N SER A 52 -9.30 -20.81 42.80
CA SER A 52 -10.33 -21.31 43.65
C SER A 52 -10.18 -20.74 45.08
N SER A 53 -11.26 -20.30 45.67
CA SER A 53 -11.41 -20.29 47.13
C SER A 53 -12.65 -21.10 47.48
N ASN A 54 -12.38 -22.19 48.24
CA ASN A 54 -13.20 -22.98 49.19
C ASN A 54 -14.67 -22.60 49.39
N GLU A 55 -15.60 -23.56 49.48
CA GLU A 55 -15.83 -24.40 50.66
C GLU A 55 -16.99 -25.40 50.45
N ASP A 56 -16.84 -26.58 51.10
CA ASP A 56 -17.82 -27.51 51.62
C ASP A 56 -18.56 -28.52 50.73
N CYS A 57 -18.23 -29.78 51.09
CA CYS A 57 -18.91 -31.07 50.94
C CYS A 57 -20.08 -31.20 52.00
N PRO A 58 -21.05 -32.18 52.06
CA PRO A 58 -20.95 -33.55 51.49
C PRO A 58 -22.28 -34.26 51.05
N THR A 59 -22.12 -35.53 50.65
CA THR A 59 -23.01 -36.72 50.74
C THR A 59 -24.08 -36.94 49.65
N GLU A 60 -24.13 -38.04 49.08
CA GLU A 60 -24.46 -39.43 49.13
C GLU A 60 -25.33 -39.95 47.97
N GLU A 61 -24.87 -41.12 47.43
CA GLU A 61 -25.58 -42.32 46.96
C GLU A 61 -26.63 -42.25 45.82
N ALA A 62 -26.60 -43.09 44.82
CA ALA A 62 -26.70 -44.49 44.59
C ALA A 62 -27.08 -44.80 43.13
N ALA A 63 -26.40 -45.80 42.60
CA ALA A 63 -26.80 -46.91 41.71
C ALA A 63 -27.88 -46.75 40.62
N GLY A 64 -27.56 -47.27 39.42
CA GLY A 64 -28.58 -47.86 38.55
C GLY A 64 -28.28 -47.89 37.05
N ASP A 65 -27.64 -48.97 36.65
CA ASP A 65 -27.90 -49.81 35.47
C ASP A 65 -27.97 -49.28 34.03
N LYS A 66 -27.22 -49.97 33.15
CA LYS A 66 -27.25 -49.97 31.67
C LYS A 66 -28.51 -50.67 31.11
N PRO A 67 -28.90 -50.53 29.82
CA PRO A 67 -28.03 -50.90 28.67
C PRO A 67 -28.20 -50.12 27.36
N SER A 68 -27.21 -50.35 26.51
CA SER A 68 -27.02 -50.08 25.09
C SER A 68 -28.21 -50.11 24.15
N VAL A 69 -28.28 -49.18 23.19
CA VAL A 69 -28.70 -49.44 21.80
C VAL A 69 -27.95 -48.46 20.87
N GLY A 70 -27.38 -49.05 19.80
CA GLY A 70 -26.65 -48.28 18.78
C GLY A 70 -27.57 -47.50 17.83
N GLY A 71 -27.11 -46.39 17.38
CA GLY A 71 -27.69 -45.62 16.29
C GLY A 71 -26.56 -44.89 15.56
N GLY A 72 -26.16 -45.42 14.41
CA GLY A 72 -25.17 -44.81 13.54
C GLY A 72 -25.70 -43.48 12.96
N GLU A 73 -25.09 -42.40 13.27
CA GLU A 73 -25.31 -41.13 12.55
C GLU A 73 -24.53 -41.13 11.23
N PRO A 74 -25.11 -40.66 10.11
CA PRO A 74 -24.41 -40.49 8.88
C PRO A 74 -23.40 -39.34 9.00
N SER A 75 -22.11 -39.66 8.95
CA SER A 75 -20.99 -38.72 8.83
C SER A 75 -21.15 -37.85 7.58
N THR A 76 -21.75 -36.68 7.73
CA THR A 76 -21.68 -35.62 6.74
C THR A 76 -20.34 -34.90 6.91
N ARG A 77 -19.25 -35.50 6.44
CA ARG A 77 -18.00 -34.79 6.22
C ARG A 77 -18.23 -33.77 5.09
N ARG A 78 -18.58 -32.55 5.44
CA ARG A 78 -18.40 -31.37 4.57
C ARG A 78 -16.93 -31.29 4.18
N PRO A 79 -16.60 -30.98 2.91
CA PRO A 79 -15.22 -30.97 2.49
C PRO A 79 -14.48 -29.81 3.18
N ALA A 80 -13.60 -30.14 4.11
CA ALA A 80 -12.71 -29.23 4.85
C ALA A 80 -11.93 -28.25 3.94
N ALA A 81 -11.75 -28.60 2.68
CA ALA A 81 -11.12 -27.77 1.67
C ALA A 81 -11.91 -26.48 1.33
N LYS A 82 -13.25 -26.50 1.35
CA LYS A 82 -14.06 -25.29 1.09
C LYS A 82 -14.08 -24.35 2.31
N GLU A 83 -14.13 -24.89 3.50
CA GLU A 83 -14.07 -24.09 4.74
C GLU A 83 -12.69 -23.46 4.93
N ASN A 84 -11.61 -24.19 4.62
CA ASN A 84 -10.26 -23.64 4.63
C ASN A 84 -10.05 -22.57 3.54
N ALA A 85 -10.57 -22.74 2.33
CA ALA A 85 -10.49 -21.73 1.27
C ALA A 85 -11.26 -20.45 1.61
N ILE A 86 -12.44 -20.56 2.25
CA ILE A 86 -13.22 -19.40 2.73
C ILE A 86 -12.50 -18.72 3.89
N ALA A 87 -11.92 -19.48 4.83
CA ALA A 87 -11.14 -18.93 5.95
C ALA A 87 -9.83 -18.28 5.47
N GLU A 88 -9.20 -18.81 4.44
CA GLU A 88 -7.98 -18.25 3.84
C GLU A 88 -8.28 -17.00 3.00
N ALA A 89 -9.41 -16.96 2.28
CA ALA A 89 -9.88 -15.75 1.60
C ALA A 89 -10.24 -14.63 2.60
N ALA A 90 -10.76 -14.96 3.78
CA ALA A 90 -11.03 -14.00 4.85
C ALA A 90 -9.76 -13.44 5.53
N ARG A 91 -8.60 -14.01 5.27
CA ARG A 91 -7.31 -13.62 5.88
C ARG A 91 -6.48 -12.65 5.04
N ARG A 92 -6.78 -12.51 3.75
CA ARG A 92 -6.06 -11.60 2.85
C ARG A 92 -6.58 -10.18 3.01
N ALA A 93 -5.67 -9.21 3.10
CA ALA A 93 -6.07 -7.82 3.07
C ALA A 93 -6.56 -7.43 1.66
N HIS A 94 -7.62 -6.67 1.60
CA HIS A 94 -8.15 -6.13 0.36
C HIS A 94 -7.50 -4.79 0.03
N VAL A 95 -6.97 -4.67 -1.18
CA VAL A 95 -6.30 -3.47 -1.68
C VAL A 95 -7.02 -2.96 -2.91
N ILE A 96 -7.44 -1.71 -2.87
CA ILE A 96 -7.91 -0.98 -4.05
C ILE A 96 -6.80 -0.07 -4.55
N VAL A 97 -6.57 -0.11 -5.85
CA VAL A 97 -5.66 0.79 -6.57
C VAL A 97 -6.50 1.75 -7.41
N ALA A 98 -6.15 3.04 -7.40
CA ALA A 98 -6.84 4.05 -8.20
C ALA A 98 -5.90 5.20 -8.58
N THR A 99 -6.39 6.15 -9.35
CA THR A 99 -5.72 7.42 -9.62
C THR A 99 -6.66 8.58 -9.43
N SER A 100 -6.17 9.70 -8.95
CA SER A 100 -6.91 10.97 -8.93
C SER A 100 -6.63 11.84 -10.15
N THR A 101 -5.68 11.42 -11.01
CA THR A 101 -5.31 12.08 -12.26
C THR A 101 -5.42 11.12 -13.44
N LYS A 102 -4.29 10.72 -14.03
CA LYS A 102 -4.27 9.75 -15.13
C LYS A 102 -3.10 8.80 -14.96
N MET A 103 -3.36 7.49 -14.96
CA MET A 103 -2.34 6.44 -14.91
C MET A 103 -2.47 5.48 -16.10
N PHE A 104 -1.42 4.73 -16.41
CA PHE A 104 -1.54 3.62 -17.34
C PHE A 104 -2.46 2.55 -16.77
N VAL A 105 -3.22 1.88 -17.65
CA VAL A 105 -4.06 0.74 -17.23
C VAL A 105 -3.12 -0.36 -16.72
N PRO A 106 -3.24 -0.80 -15.46
CA PRO A 106 -2.42 -1.89 -14.95
C PRO A 106 -2.77 -3.23 -15.64
N ASP A 107 -1.77 -4.04 -15.91
CA ASP A 107 -1.88 -5.38 -16.49
C ASP A 107 -1.69 -6.51 -15.45
N TRP A 108 -1.46 -6.14 -14.18
CA TRP A 108 -1.09 -7.04 -13.10
C TRP A 108 -2.20 -7.29 -12.07
N CYS A 109 -3.36 -6.63 -12.21
CA CYS A 109 -4.55 -6.85 -11.40
C CYS A 109 -5.82 -6.61 -12.22
N PRO A 110 -6.98 -7.14 -11.81
CA PRO A 110 -8.26 -6.83 -12.42
C PRO A 110 -8.56 -5.33 -12.40
N VAL A 111 -9.06 -4.81 -13.53
CA VAL A 111 -9.45 -3.39 -13.67
C VAL A 111 -10.97 -3.29 -13.82
N LEU A 112 -11.59 -2.58 -12.91
CA LEU A 112 -13.02 -2.29 -12.91
C LEU A 112 -13.26 -0.89 -13.49
N LEU A 113 -13.99 -0.82 -14.58
CA LEU A 113 -14.25 0.42 -15.28
C LEU A 113 -15.65 0.95 -14.97
N ASP A 114 -15.71 2.11 -14.31
CA ASP A 114 -16.97 2.74 -13.85
C ASP A 114 -17.88 1.76 -13.06
N PRO A 115 -17.34 0.93 -12.12
CA PRO A 115 -18.12 -0.07 -11.43
C PRO A 115 -19.11 0.55 -10.43
N THR A 116 -20.12 -0.23 -10.04
CA THR A 116 -20.91 0.00 -8.84
C THR A 116 -20.12 -0.48 -7.61
N MET A 117 -20.51 -0.05 -6.41
CA MET A 117 -19.86 -0.49 -5.17
C MET A 117 -20.06 -2.00 -4.94
N ASP A 118 -21.17 -2.58 -5.38
CA ASP A 118 -21.41 -4.02 -5.24
C ASP A 118 -20.49 -4.83 -6.18
N GLU A 119 -20.19 -4.34 -7.38
CA GLU A 119 -19.20 -4.93 -8.28
C GLU A 119 -17.77 -4.85 -7.69
N VAL A 120 -17.42 -3.74 -7.03
CA VAL A 120 -16.14 -3.62 -6.31
C VAL A 120 -16.04 -4.67 -5.19
N ARG A 121 -17.07 -4.79 -4.34
CA ARG A 121 -17.10 -5.80 -3.26
C ARG A 121 -17.05 -7.23 -3.79
N LEU A 122 -17.79 -7.50 -4.85
CA LEU A 122 -17.78 -8.81 -5.51
C LEU A 122 -16.40 -9.13 -6.07
N ALA A 123 -15.72 -8.19 -6.72
CA ALA A 123 -14.38 -8.39 -7.23
C ALA A 123 -13.35 -8.63 -6.10
N LEU A 124 -13.43 -7.89 -5.00
CA LEU A 124 -12.58 -8.06 -3.82
C LEU A 124 -12.79 -9.43 -3.13
N SER A 125 -13.98 -10.02 -3.22
CA SER A 125 -14.23 -11.36 -2.67
C SER A 125 -13.46 -12.47 -3.39
N THR A 126 -12.99 -12.21 -4.61
CA THR A 126 -12.26 -13.17 -5.45
C THR A 126 -10.82 -12.77 -5.72
N HIS A 127 -10.52 -11.48 -5.63
CA HIS A 127 -9.19 -10.93 -5.91
C HIS A 127 -8.76 -10.01 -4.76
N PRO A 128 -7.63 -10.24 -4.11
CA PRO A 128 -7.17 -9.40 -3.00
C PRO A 128 -6.80 -7.98 -3.46
N ILE A 129 -6.51 -7.80 -4.74
CA ILE A 129 -6.15 -6.51 -5.33
C ILE A 129 -7.05 -6.25 -6.54
N VAL A 130 -7.67 -5.06 -6.60
CA VAL A 130 -8.41 -4.58 -7.77
C VAL A 130 -8.03 -3.13 -8.08
N CYS A 131 -8.06 -2.75 -9.34
CA CYS A 131 -7.92 -1.37 -9.76
C CYS A 131 -9.28 -0.80 -10.15
N VAL A 132 -9.60 0.41 -9.69
CA VAL A 132 -10.87 1.08 -9.98
C VAL A 132 -10.59 2.40 -10.69
N GLY A 133 -11.27 2.63 -11.81
CA GLY A 133 -11.16 3.86 -12.59
C GLY A 133 -12.11 3.90 -13.77
N ARG A 134 -11.86 4.82 -14.67
CA ARG A 134 -12.59 4.92 -15.96
C ARG A 134 -11.61 5.17 -17.09
N ILE A 135 -11.97 4.80 -18.31
CA ILE A 135 -11.10 5.03 -19.47
C ILE A 135 -11.16 6.50 -19.91
N HIS A 136 -10.01 7.14 -19.94
CA HIS A 136 -9.81 8.42 -20.61
C HIS A 136 -9.66 8.18 -22.11
N ARG A 137 -10.78 8.25 -22.85
CA ARG A 137 -10.87 7.89 -24.28
C ARG A 137 -9.74 8.48 -25.15
N PRO A 138 -9.35 9.78 -25.00
CA PRO A 138 -8.31 10.36 -25.85
C PRO A 138 -6.93 9.72 -25.71
N THR A 139 -6.58 9.13 -24.58
CA THR A 139 -5.23 8.60 -24.31
C THR A 139 -5.19 7.10 -24.01
N GLY A 140 -6.36 6.45 -23.83
CA GLY A 140 -6.44 5.06 -23.39
C GLY A 140 -5.96 4.80 -21.95
N LYS A 141 -5.65 5.84 -21.19
CA LYS A 141 -5.26 5.73 -19.77
C LYS A 141 -6.48 5.60 -18.89
N LEU A 142 -6.25 5.18 -17.63
CA LEU A 142 -7.25 5.32 -16.58
C LEU A 142 -7.30 6.77 -16.09
N ASP A 143 -8.50 7.24 -15.86
CA ASP A 143 -8.87 8.49 -15.21
C ASP A 143 -9.44 8.18 -13.80
N ALA A 144 -9.59 9.19 -12.96
CA ALA A 144 -10.19 9.05 -11.64
C ALA A 144 -11.55 8.34 -11.70
N PRO A 145 -11.90 7.48 -10.73
CA PRO A 145 -13.22 6.89 -10.63
C PRO A 145 -14.30 7.96 -10.40
N ARG A 146 -15.56 7.65 -10.71
CA ARG A 146 -16.69 8.53 -10.36
C ARG A 146 -17.09 8.45 -8.90
N MET A 147 -16.85 7.28 -8.29
CA MET A 147 -17.03 7.08 -6.85
C MET A 147 -16.11 7.99 -6.04
N ALA A 148 -16.58 8.44 -4.90
CA ALA A 148 -15.74 9.14 -3.96
C ALA A 148 -14.63 8.22 -3.42
N PHE A 149 -13.42 8.74 -3.21
CA PHE A 149 -12.33 7.96 -2.64
C PHE A 149 -12.65 7.46 -1.22
N SER A 150 -13.46 8.19 -0.46
CA SER A 150 -13.96 7.75 0.85
C SER A 150 -14.84 6.51 0.80
N GLU A 151 -15.63 6.33 -0.28
CA GLU A 151 -16.43 5.12 -0.50
C GLU A 151 -15.53 3.92 -0.82
N LEU A 152 -14.52 4.12 -1.67
CA LEU A 152 -13.51 3.10 -1.98
C LEU A 152 -12.68 2.73 -0.74
N GLU A 153 -12.30 3.73 0.08
CA GLU A 153 -11.60 3.50 1.35
C GLU A 153 -12.42 2.63 2.31
N ALA A 154 -13.74 2.81 2.34
CA ALA A 154 -14.63 2.02 3.20
C ALA A 154 -14.79 0.56 2.74
N ALA A 155 -14.48 0.26 1.48
CA ALA A 155 -14.65 -1.07 0.89
C ALA A 155 -13.40 -1.97 1.00
N ALA A 156 -12.24 -1.43 1.36
CA ALA A 156 -10.97 -2.16 1.41
C ALA A 156 -10.14 -1.82 2.65
N ASP A 157 -9.16 -2.66 2.97
CA ASP A 157 -8.19 -2.39 4.04
C ASP A 157 -7.23 -1.26 3.64
N TYR A 158 -6.86 -1.23 2.37
CA TYR A 158 -5.94 -0.23 1.80
C TYR A 158 -6.49 0.34 0.49
N LEU A 159 -6.40 1.65 0.35
CA LEU A 159 -6.63 2.36 -0.90
C LEU A 159 -5.33 3.09 -1.29
N LEU A 160 -4.74 2.68 -2.40
CA LEU A 160 -3.52 3.27 -2.94
C LEU A 160 -3.87 4.14 -4.15
N VAL A 161 -3.53 5.42 -4.11
CA VAL A 161 -3.92 6.39 -5.14
C VAL A 161 -2.71 7.07 -5.76
N GLU A 162 -2.50 6.89 -7.08
CA GLU A 162 -1.55 7.71 -7.84
C GLU A 162 -2.14 9.11 -8.03
N ALA A 163 -1.54 10.13 -7.39
CA ALA A 163 -2.17 11.44 -7.25
C ALA A 163 -1.57 12.54 -8.14
N ASP A 164 -0.65 12.21 -9.04
CA ASP A 164 -0.08 13.15 -10.00
C ASP A 164 0.52 12.50 -11.25
N GLY A 165 0.75 13.30 -12.30
CA GLY A 165 1.48 12.88 -13.51
C GLY A 165 2.93 13.36 -13.49
N ALA A 166 3.85 12.59 -14.10
CA ALA A 166 5.28 12.88 -14.09
C ALA A 166 5.99 12.74 -15.45
N LYS A 167 5.25 12.49 -16.53
CA LYS A 167 5.79 12.30 -17.91
C LYS A 167 6.99 11.33 -18.00
N MET A 168 7.05 10.32 -17.11
CA MET A 168 8.14 9.33 -17.02
C MET A 168 9.54 9.91 -16.72
N LEU A 169 9.64 11.16 -16.27
CA LEU A 169 10.90 11.76 -15.84
C LEU A 169 11.27 11.32 -14.42
N PRO A 170 12.56 11.31 -14.04
CA PRO A 170 12.99 10.88 -12.71
C PRO A 170 12.62 11.87 -11.59
N LEU A 171 12.55 13.15 -11.89
CA LEU A 171 12.29 14.22 -10.93
C LEU A 171 11.09 15.07 -11.34
N LYS A 172 10.53 15.80 -10.37
CA LYS A 172 9.37 16.65 -10.60
C LYS A 172 9.30 17.81 -9.60
N ALA A 173 8.74 18.93 -10.03
CA ALA A 173 8.11 19.92 -9.15
C ALA A 173 6.61 19.97 -9.44
N HIS A 174 5.78 20.29 -8.44
CA HIS A 174 4.34 20.34 -8.55
C HIS A 174 3.85 21.73 -8.96
N ALA A 175 2.81 21.79 -9.79
CA ALA A 175 2.08 23.03 -10.05
C ALA A 175 1.08 23.29 -8.91
N GLU A 176 0.51 24.49 -8.86
CA GLU A 176 -0.45 24.90 -7.81
C GLU A 176 -1.69 24.00 -7.72
N HIS A 177 -2.10 23.39 -8.82
CA HIS A 177 -3.24 22.46 -8.89
C HIS A 177 -2.84 20.98 -8.71
N GLU A 178 -1.59 20.72 -8.40
CA GLU A 178 -1.02 19.37 -8.15
C GLU A 178 -0.28 19.34 -6.81
N PRO A 179 -0.21 18.16 -6.19
CA PRO A 179 -0.87 16.91 -6.51
C PRO A 179 -2.37 16.92 -6.16
N MET A 180 -3.15 16.03 -6.78
CA MET A 180 -4.57 15.85 -6.46
C MET A 180 -4.74 14.77 -5.37
N ILE A 181 -4.28 15.08 -4.16
CA ILE A 181 -4.36 14.17 -3.02
C ILE A 181 -5.81 14.05 -2.57
N PRO A 182 -6.37 12.81 -2.44
CA PRO A 182 -7.70 12.63 -1.87
C PRO A 182 -7.78 13.15 -0.44
N GLU A 183 -8.89 13.80 -0.07
CA GLU A 183 -9.09 14.33 1.29
C GLU A 183 -9.05 13.24 2.38
N CYS A 184 -9.42 12.00 2.04
CA CYS A 184 -9.34 10.86 2.94
C CYS A 184 -7.91 10.32 3.13
N ALA A 185 -6.91 10.78 2.35
CA ALA A 185 -5.56 10.27 2.46
C ALA A 185 -4.97 10.50 3.87
N LYS A 186 -4.43 9.41 4.44
CA LYS A 186 -3.79 9.40 5.76
C LYS A 186 -2.28 9.45 5.66
N ARG A 187 -1.75 9.22 4.48
CA ARG A 187 -0.32 9.30 4.17
C ARG A 187 -0.10 9.69 2.73
N THR A 188 0.92 10.51 2.51
CA THR A 188 1.41 10.86 1.17
C THR A 188 2.87 10.45 1.05
N VAL A 189 3.18 9.60 0.08
CA VAL A 189 4.53 9.14 -0.24
C VAL A 189 5.00 9.82 -1.52
N CYS A 190 6.07 10.60 -1.44
CA CYS A 190 6.72 11.19 -2.60
C CYS A 190 7.80 10.26 -3.14
N VAL A 191 7.68 9.84 -4.39
CA VAL A 191 8.68 9.00 -5.07
C VAL A 191 9.60 9.89 -5.89
N VAL A 192 10.89 9.57 -5.88
CA VAL A 192 11.90 10.27 -6.67
C VAL A 192 12.88 9.26 -7.27
N GLY A 193 13.29 9.45 -8.51
CA GLY A 193 14.34 8.65 -9.14
C GLY A 193 15.70 9.31 -8.96
N ILE A 194 16.64 8.62 -8.30
CA ILE A 194 18.00 9.14 -8.06
C ILE A 194 18.77 9.35 -9.37
N ASP A 195 18.37 8.65 -10.43
CA ASP A 195 18.94 8.73 -11.79
C ASP A 195 18.76 10.12 -12.45
N GLY A 196 17.98 11.02 -11.83
CA GLY A 196 17.91 12.42 -12.22
C GLY A 196 19.07 13.29 -11.74
N VAL A 197 19.77 12.87 -10.69
CA VAL A 197 20.91 13.61 -10.14
C VAL A 197 22.10 13.58 -11.10
N GLY A 198 22.71 14.74 -11.33
CA GLY A 198 23.79 14.93 -12.27
C GLY A 198 23.36 15.27 -13.70
N SER A 199 22.08 15.13 -14.03
CA SER A 199 21.53 15.53 -15.34
C SER A 199 21.04 16.99 -15.31
N PRO A 200 21.01 17.70 -16.45
CA PRO A 200 20.40 19.03 -16.50
C PRO A 200 18.93 19.02 -16.01
N ILE A 201 18.53 20.02 -15.26
CA ILE A 201 17.15 20.15 -14.75
C ILE A 201 16.13 20.04 -15.88
N SER A 202 16.42 20.69 -17.04
CA SER A 202 15.56 20.66 -18.23
C SER A 202 15.31 19.25 -18.79
N GLN A 203 16.19 18.29 -18.53
CA GLN A 203 16.08 16.93 -19.01
C GLN A 203 15.55 15.94 -17.94
N ALA A 204 15.88 16.19 -16.69
CA ALA A 204 15.56 15.30 -15.58
C ALA A 204 14.21 15.61 -14.90
N CYS A 205 13.72 16.86 -15.01
CA CYS A 205 12.62 17.31 -14.17
C CYS A 205 11.34 17.58 -14.96
N HIS A 206 10.25 16.97 -14.57
CA HIS A 206 8.93 17.40 -15.01
C HIS A 206 8.62 18.76 -14.37
N ARG A 207 8.27 19.78 -15.16
CA ARG A 207 8.15 21.20 -14.80
C ARG A 207 9.52 21.79 -14.38
N ALA A 208 10.46 21.68 -15.32
CA ALA A 208 11.86 22.09 -15.12
C ALA A 208 12.00 23.53 -14.59
N GLU A 209 11.21 24.47 -15.12
CA GLU A 209 11.24 25.87 -14.71
C GLU A 209 10.81 26.02 -13.24
N ARG A 210 9.77 25.30 -12.83
CA ARG A 210 9.30 25.33 -11.44
C ARG A 210 10.31 24.69 -10.49
N PHE A 211 10.90 23.55 -10.91
CA PHE A 211 11.97 22.91 -10.14
C PHE A 211 13.16 23.85 -9.98
N ALA A 212 13.64 24.46 -11.07
CA ALA A 212 14.74 25.42 -11.03
C ALA A 212 14.45 26.62 -10.12
N GLN A 213 13.24 27.16 -10.18
CA GLN A 213 12.80 28.25 -9.29
C GLN A 213 12.87 27.87 -7.82
N LEU A 214 12.35 26.69 -7.44
CA LEU A 214 12.37 26.19 -6.06
C LEU A 214 13.78 25.81 -5.59
N ALA A 215 14.60 25.33 -6.52
CA ALA A 215 15.99 24.99 -6.25
C ALA A 215 16.95 26.19 -6.22
N ASP A 216 16.49 27.39 -6.61
CA ASP A 216 17.33 28.59 -6.81
C ASP A 216 18.46 28.31 -7.82
N ALA A 217 18.08 27.84 -9.00
CA ALA A 217 18.98 27.37 -10.04
C ALA A 217 18.46 27.71 -11.45
N SER A 218 19.29 27.47 -12.47
CA SER A 218 18.90 27.51 -13.87
C SER A 218 18.46 26.13 -14.37
N THR A 219 17.57 26.09 -15.36
CA THR A 219 17.15 24.82 -16.00
C THR A 219 18.31 24.10 -16.73
N ALA A 220 19.41 24.81 -17.00
CA ALA A 220 20.62 24.25 -17.59
C ALA A 220 21.57 23.60 -16.55
N ASP A 221 21.39 23.93 -15.26
CA ASP A 221 22.24 23.41 -14.20
C ASP A 221 22.00 21.90 -13.99
N ALA A 222 23.08 21.21 -13.64
CA ALA A 222 22.97 19.80 -13.25
C ALA A 222 22.29 19.67 -11.88
N VAL A 223 21.31 18.76 -11.78
CA VAL A 223 20.62 18.49 -10.52
C VAL A 223 21.61 17.99 -9.47
N THR A 224 21.58 18.60 -8.30
CA THR A 224 22.33 18.16 -7.12
C THR A 224 21.40 17.57 -6.05
N PRO A 225 21.92 16.73 -5.14
CA PRO A 225 21.15 16.26 -3.98
C PRO A 225 20.52 17.38 -3.14
N GLU A 226 21.23 18.52 -3.01
CA GLU A 226 20.76 19.69 -2.26
C GLU A 226 19.56 20.36 -2.93
N MET A 227 19.56 20.45 -4.27
CA MET A 227 18.42 20.95 -5.03
C MET A 227 17.19 20.08 -4.84
N VAL A 228 17.35 18.76 -4.89
CA VAL A 228 16.25 17.80 -4.67
C VAL A 228 15.65 17.98 -3.28
N ALA A 229 16.47 18.00 -2.23
CA ALA A 229 16.01 18.21 -0.87
C ALA A 229 15.33 19.58 -0.69
N ARG A 230 15.89 20.64 -1.27
CA ARG A 230 15.30 21.99 -1.21
C ARG A 230 13.92 22.04 -1.84
N VAL A 231 13.72 21.39 -2.99
CA VAL A 231 12.40 21.31 -3.65
C VAL A 231 11.40 20.58 -2.75
N PHE A 232 11.76 19.44 -2.15
CA PHE A 232 10.89 18.72 -1.22
C PHE A 232 10.46 19.54 -0.02
N GLU A 233 11.42 20.19 0.64
CA GLU A 233 11.14 21.03 1.81
C GLU A 233 10.29 22.25 1.44
N ALA A 234 10.54 22.84 0.27
CA ALA A 234 9.78 24.00 -0.19
C ALA A 234 8.33 23.65 -0.56
N GLU A 235 8.10 22.46 -1.08
CA GLU A 235 6.75 21.99 -1.43
C GLU A 235 5.97 21.50 -0.22
N GLY A 236 6.60 20.76 0.71
CA GLY A 236 5.96 20.28 1.93
C GLY A 236 4.72 19.40 1.72
N LEU A 237 4.67 18.65 0.61
CA LEU A 237 3.47 17.94 0.14
C LEU A 237 3.40 16.47 0.58
N HIS A 238 4.33 16.01 1.41
CA HIS A 238 4.51 14.57 1.70
C HIS A 238 4.86 14.30 3.16
N ASP A 239 4.51 13.10 3.60
CA ASP A 239 4.83 12.58 4.94
C ASP A 239 6.07 11.67 4.91
N MET A 240 6.48 11.23 3.73
CA MET A 240 7.61 10.34 3.51
C MET A 240 8.15 10.47 2.08
N VAL A 241 9.46 10.31 1.93
CA VAL A 241 10.14 10.23 0.62
C VAL A 241 10.65 8.83 0.37
N LEU A 242 10.39 8.31 -0.83
CA LEU A 242 11.07 7.13 -1.37
C LEU A 242 12.02 7.54 -2.48
N ILE A 243 13.31 7.42 -2.26
CA ILE A 243 14.36 7.58 -3.27
C ILE A 243 14.57 6.23 -3.95
N ASN A 244 14.08 6.10 -5.17
CA ASN A 244 14.14 4.88 -5.98
C ASN A 244 15.34 4.85 -6.91
N LYS A 245 15.65 3.65 -7.45
CA LYS A 245 16.76 3.37 -8.39
C LYS A 245 18.13 3.56 -7.77
N VAL A 246 18.27 3.40 -6.46
CA VAL A 246 19.56 3.44 -5.76
C VAL A 246 20.27 2.10 -5.97
N GLU A 247 21.14 2.03 -6.99
CA GLU A 247 21.73 0.77 -7.48
C GLU A 247 23.25 0.77 -7.47
N SER A 248 23.88 1.92 -7.22
CA SER A 248 25.32 2.10 -7.11
C SER A 248 25.72 2.80 -5.82
N ASP A 249 27.02 2.77 -5.50
CA ASP A 249 27.58 3.51 -4.37
C ASP A 249 27.45 5.03 -4.52
N ASN A 250 27.47 5.53 -5.76
CA ASN A 250 27.23 6.95 -6.05
C ASN A 250 25.79 7.33 -5.74
N ASP A 251 24.82 6.50 -6.17
CA ASP A 251 23.41 6.72 -5.90
C ASP A 251 23.15 6.72 -4.39
N ARG A 252 23.77 5.77 -3.67
CA ARG A 252 23.66 5.69 -2.23
C ARG A 252 24.15 6.95 -1.54
N ARG A 253 25.35 7.45 -1.91
CA ARG A 253 25.89 8.69 -1.37
C ARG A 253 24.99 9.90 -1.66
N ALA A 254 24.43 9.97 -2.88
CA ALA A 254 23.50 11.03 -3.25
C ALA A 254 22.20 10.94 -2.43
N ALA A 255 21.64 9.74 -2.24
CA ALA A 255 20.45 9.51 -1.44
C ALA A 255 20.66 9.85 0.05
N GLU A 256 21.81 9.46 0.63
CA GLU A 256 22.20 9.81 2.00
C GLU A 256 22.29 11.33 2.18
N ARG A 257 22.81 12.02 1.17
CA ARG A 257 22.94 13.48 1.17
C ARG A 257 21.58 14.19 1.08
N ILE A 258 20.65 13.68 0.25
CA ILE A 258 19.26 14.15 0.23
C ILE A 258 18.63 13.95 1.60
N ALA A 259 18.71 12.73 2.14
CA ALA A 259 18.10 12.38 3.42
C ALA A 259 18.59 13.22 4.59
N ALA A 260 19.89 13.60 4.61
CA ALA A 260 20.48 14.44 5.64
C ALA A 260 19.89 15.87 5.68
N LEU A 261 19.30 16.32 4.56
CA LEU A 261 18.72 17.66 4.40
C LEU A 261 17.19 17.68 4.49
N CYS A 262 16.54 16.51 4.42
CA CYS A 262 15.09 16.42 4.56
C CYS A 262 14.66 16.41 6.03
N THR A 263 13.48 16.96 6.31
CA THR A 263 12.85 16.92 7.65
C THR A 263 11.95 15.69 7.83
N THR A 264 11.41 15.15 6.74
CA THR A 264 10.54 13.99 6.70
C THR A 264 11.33 12.66 6.62
N PRO A 265 10.73 11.51 7.03
CA PRO A 265 11.34 10.20 6.86
C PRO A 265 11.71 9.90 5.40
N VAL A 266 12.91 9.36 5.20
CA VAL A 266 13.45 9.00 3.88
C VAL A 266 13.81 7.52 3.85
N VAL A 267 13.25 6.81 2.88
CA VAL A 267 13.62 5.45 2.49
C VAL A 267 14.31 5.51 1.14
N ALA A 268 15.43 4.82 0.99
CA ALA A 268 16.15 4.73 -0.28
C ALA A 268 16.35 3.27 -0.69
N GLY A 269 16.28 2.99 -1.98
CA GLY A 269 16.46 1.64 -2.48
C GLY A 269 16.14 1.49 -3.98
N SER A 270 15.99 0.26 -4.39
CA SER A 270 15.59 -0.12 -5.74
C SER A 270 14.32 -0.95 -5.69
N LEU A 271 13.23 -0.43 -6.26
CA LEU A 271 11.98 -1.17 -6.44
C LEU A 271 12.18 -2.42 -7.32
N TRP A 272 13.13 -2.36 -8.24
CA TRP A 272 13.47 -3.49 -9.11
C TRP A 272 14.16 -4.62 -8.36
N ARG A 273 15.14 -4.26 -7.47
CA ARG A 273 15.90 -5.24 -6.67
C ARG A 273 15.17 -5.65 -5.39
N LYS A 274 14.09 -4.93 -5.02
CA LYS A 274 13.38 -5.08 -3.75
C LYS A 274 14.27 -4.88 -2.52
N GLU A 275 15.26 -4.01 -2.63
CA GLU A 275 16.21 -3.68 -1.57
C GLU A 275 15.98 -2.25 -1.09
N PHE A 276 15.74 -2.08 0.20
CA PHE A 276 15.44 -0.79 0.80
C PHE A 276 16.20 -0.56 2.10
N ARG A 277 16.52 0.69 2.36
CA ARG A 277 17.16 1.13 3.59
C ARG A 277 16.46 2.41 4.11
N CYS A 278 16.14 2.44 5.39
CA CYS A 278 15.70 3.66 6.06
C CYS A 278 16.94 4.54 6.29
N LEU A 279 16.90 5.77 5.81
CA LEU A 279 18.00 6.73 5.96
C LEU A 279 17.69 7.78 7.01
N ARG A 280 16.39 8.03 7.27
CA ARG A 280 15.92 8.95 8.29
C ARG A 280 14.57 8.49 8.86
#